data_3718d65f163ed5aac531ae2a2a670a08
#
_entry.id   3718d65f163ed5aac531ae2a2a670a08
#
_cell.length_a   1.000
_cell.length_b   1.000
_cell.length_c   1.000
_cell.angle_alpha   90.00
_cell.angle_beta   90.00
_cell.angle_gamma   90.00
#
_symmetry.space_group_name_H-M   'P 1'
#
loop_
_entity.id
_entity.type
_entity.pdbx_description
1 polymer ?
#
loop_
_entity_poly.entity_id
_entity_poly.type
_entity_poly.pdbx_seq_one_letter_code
_entity_poly.pdbx_strand_id
1 'polypeptide(L)'
;YNEINQSVNENEWMNDIVTELNPYQERGMVCEKSVYSSMKIPEVVQAAQRAEHIVLTGVVAECCVLATMMEAIDFGCPVIYLTDAVSGQSDEKEAQIASIAESFAPVHTIVETSERYIAEEEKTCSRREQK
;
A
#
# COMPACT_ATOMS: atom_id res chain seq x y z
N TYR A 1 -15.60 7.84 8.56
CA TYR A 1 -14.16 7.74 8.84
C TYR A 1 -13.79 8.44 10.16
N ASN A 2 -14.10 9.71 10.32
CA ASN A 2 -13.74 10.50 11.50
C ASN A 2 -14.42 10.03 12.78
N GLU A 3 -15.65 9.54 12.74
CA GLU A 3 -16.37 9.01 13.89
C GLU A 3 -15.71 7.71 14.43
N ILE A 4 -15.19 6.86 13.54
CA ILE A 4 -14.52 5.61 13.91
C ILE A 4 -13.12 5.89 14.48
N ASN A 5 -12.47 6.95 14.02
CA ASN A 5 -11.11 7.32 14.39
C ASN A 5 -11.05 8.52 15.34
N GLN A 6 -12.04 8.69 16.21
CA GLN A 6 -12.13 9.83 17.11
C GLN A 6 -10.89 9.98 18.01
N SER A 7 -10.34 8.86 18.52
CA SER A 7 -9.12 8.88 19.33
C SER A 7 -7.89 9.43 18.60
N VAL A 8 -7.81 9.21 17.28
CA VAL A 8 -6.74 9.74 16.41
C VAL A 8 -6.93 11.25 16.25
N ASN A 9 -8.17 11.72 16.06
CA ASN A 9 -8.47 13.13 15.92
C ASN A 9 -8.23 13.93 17.21
N GLU A 10 -8.37 13.28 18.38
CA GLU A 10 -8.13 13.88 19.70
C GLU A 10 -6.64 13.91 20.10
N ASN A 11 -5.78 13.18 19.39
CA ASN A 11 -4.35 13.07 19.64
C ASN A 11 -3.55 13.39 18.38
N GLU A 12 -3.17 14.65 18.22
CA GLU A 12 -2.48 15.17 17.02
C GLU A 12 -1.25 14.34 16.64
N TRP A 13 -0.45 13.86 17.61
CA TRP A 13 0.73 13.05 17.38
C TRP A 13 0.45 11.72 16.66
N MET A 14 -0.78 11.20 16.73
CA MET A 14 -1.16 9.96 16.03
C MET A 14 -1.29 10.17 14.50
N ASN A 15 -1.32 11.42 14.06
CA ASN A 15 -1.33 11.76 12.64
C ASN A 15 0.08 12.07 12.10
N ASP A 16 1.09 12.12 12.99
CA ASP A 16 2.46 12.39 12.58
C ASP A 16 3.05 11.20 11.85
N ILE A 17 3.90 11.48 10.87
CA ILE A 17 4.70 10.46 10.21
C ILE A 17 5.75 9.95 11.19
N VAL A 18 5.87 8.64 11.32
CA VAL A 18 6.85 8.01 12.22
C VAL A 18 8.26 8.50 11.89
N THR A 19 9.06 8.72 12.92
CA THR A 19 10.38 9.36 12.81
C THR A 19 11.31 8.66 11.82
N GLU A 20 11.20 7.34 11.72
CA GLU A 20 11.98 6.50 10.82
C GLU A 20 11.73 6.81 9.34
N LEU A 21 10.55 7.34 9.00
CA LEU A 21 10.19 7.72 7.63
C LEU A 21 10.51 9.18 7.30
N ASN A 22 10.87 10.01 8.28
CA ASN A 22 11.19 11.42 8.05
C ASN A 22 12.25 11.65 6.94
N PRO A 23 13.35 10.86 6.85
CA PRO A 23 14.34 11.06 5.80
C PRO A 23 13.82 10.81 4.37
N TYR A 24 12.69 10.13 4.25
CA TYR A 24 12.09 9.76 2.96
C TYR A 24 10.99 10.72 2.50
N GLN A 25 10.52 11.63 3.35
CA GLN A 25 9.47 12.58 3.01
C GLN A 25 9.85 13.49 1.83
N GLU A 26 11.12 13.88 1.72
CA GLU A 26 11.63 14.71 0.60
C GLU A 26 11.70 13.94 -0.73
N ARG A 27 11.71 12.60 -0.67
CA ARG A 27 11.78 11.71 -1.85
C ARG A 27 10.42 11.21 -2.30
N GLY A 28 9.43 11.33 -1.44
CA GLY A 28 8.08 10.85 -1.66
C GLY A 28 7.07 12.00 -1.73
N MET A 29 5.82 11.61 -1.88
CA MET A 29 4.68 12.51 -1.81
C MET A 29 3.89 12.20 -0.55
N VAL A 30 3.71 13.18 0.31
CA VAL A 30 2.86 13.07 1.50
C VAL A 30 1.47 13.58 1.14
N CYS A 31 0.47 12.73 1.28
CA CYS A 31 -0.92 13.08 1.01
C CYS A 31 -1.79 12.78 2.24
N GLU A 32 -2.60 13.74 2.62
CA GLU A 32 -3.62 13.56 3.64
C GLU A 32 -4.93 13.05 3.03
N LYS A 33 -5.63 12.18 3.74
CA LYS A 33 -6.92 11.69 3.34
C LYS A 33 -7.87 11.51 4.51
N SER A 34 -9.15 11.75 4.27
CA SER A 34 -10.25 11.53 5.23
C SER A 34 -11.18 10.38 4.82
N VAL A 35 -10.69 9.50 3.94
CA VAL A 35 -11.40 8.32 3.42
C VAL A 35 -10.49 7.11 3.46
N TYR A 36 -11.03 5.90 3.31
CA TYR A 36 -10.21 4.68 3.38
C TYR A 36 -9.25 4.54 2.21
N SER A 37 -9.74 4.67 0.98
CA SER A 37 -8.91 4.48 -0.21
C SER A 37 -8.03 5.68 -0.53
N SER A 38 -6.73 5.43 -0.73
CA SER A 38 -5.79 6.43 -1.24
C SER A 38 -6.03 6.78 -2.71
N MET A 39 -6.75 5.93 -3.45
CA MET A 39 -7.12 6.18 -4.85
C MET A 39 -8.22 7.27 -5.00
N LYS A 40 -8.67 7.88 -3.90
CA LYS A 40 -9.50 9.10 -3.93
C LYS A 40 -8.69 10.38 -4.05
N ILE A 41 -7.37 10.29 -3.96
CA ILE A 41 -6.46 11.43 -4.08
C ILE A 41 -5.99 11.52 -5.54
N PRO A 42 -6.25 12.62 -6.25
CA PRO A 42 -5.92 12.76 -7.68
C PRO A 42 -4.43 12.53 -7.98
N GLU A 43 -3.55 13.02 -7.11
CA GLU A 43 -2.10 12.87 -7.24
C GLU A 43 -1.67 11.41 -7.15
N VAL A 44 -2.29 10.64 -6.24
CA VAL A 44 -2.04 9.20 -6.10
C VAL A 44 -2.51 8.46 -7.35
N VAL A 45 -3.70 8.77 -7.86
CA VAL A 45 -4.22 8.17 -9.10
C VAL A 45 -3.29 8.45 -10.28
N GLN A 46 -2.82 9.69 -10.43
CA GLN A 46 -1.89 10.04 -11.51
C GLN A 46 -0.55 9.29 -11.41
N ALA A 47 -0.02 9.12 -10.20
CA ALA A 47 1.19 8.35 -9.97
C ALA A 47 0.97 6.87 -10.29
N ALA A 48 -0.13 6.29 -9.82
CA ALA A 48 -0.51 4.91 -10.03
C ALA A 48 -0.67 4.57 -11.52
N GLN A 49 -1.33 5.44 -12.30
CA GLN A 49 -1.52 5.24 -13.73
C GLN A 49 -0.23 5.29 -14.57
N ARG A 50 0.84 5.86 -14.02
CA ARG A 50 2.16 5.92 -14.67
C ARG A 50 3.09 4.78 -14.24
N ALA A 51 2.75 4.10 -13.17
CA ALA A 51 3.54 3.01 -12.63
C ALA A 51 3.20 1.69 -13.33
N GLU A 52 4.16 0.79 -13.41
CA GLU A 52 3.94 -0.58 -13.88
C GLU A 52 3.06 -1.37 -12.90
N HIS A 53 3.21 -1.10 -11.60
CA HIS A 53 2.45 -1.68 -10.52
C HIS A 53 2.47 -0.78 -9.28
N ILE A 54 1.57 -1.03 -8.36
CA ILE A 54 1.49 -0.36 -7.07
C ILE A 54 1.90 -1.34 -5.98
N VAL A 55 2.88 -0.99 -5.16
CA VAL A 55 3.23 -1.79 -3.97
C VAL A 55 2.44 -1.27 -2.79
N LEU A 56 1.63 -2.13 -2.17
CA LEU A 56 0.83 -1.80 -1.00
C LEU A 56 1.49 -2.26 0.29
N THR A 57 1.65 -1.31 1.20
CA THR A 57 2.15 -1.52 2.56
C THR A 57 1.35 -0.69 3.56
N GLY A 58 1.50 -0.97 4.84
CA GLY A 58 0.95 -0.14 5.92
C GLY A 58 -0.29 -0.71 6.58
N VAL A 59 -1.13 0.17 7.10
CA VAL A 59 -2.26 -0.15 7.99
C VAL A 59 -3.52 0.62 7.60
N VAL A 60 -4.68 0.10 7.87
CA VAL A 60 -5.08 -1.20 8.44
C VAL A 60 -5.49 -2.10 7.28
N ALA A 61 -5.05 -3.38 7.30
CA ALA A 61 -5.25 -4.33 6.21
C ALA A 61 -6.70 -4.37 5.72
N GLU A 62 -7.66 -4.60 6.63
CA GLU A 62 -9.07 -4.74 6.34
C GLU A 62 -9.82 -3.43 6.05
N CYS A 63 -9.13 -2.29 6.12
CA CYS A 63 -9.72 -0.97 5.89
C CYS A 63 -9.03 -0.24 4.74
N CYS A 64 -8.00 0.58 5.07
CA CYS A 64 -7.35 1.45 4.09
C CYS A 64 -6.62 0.67 3.00
N VAL A 65 -5.95 -0.42 3.38
CA VAL A 65 -5.20 -1.25 2.41
C VAL A 65 -6.16 -1.96 1.47
N LEU A 66 -7.17 -2.65 2.00
CA LEU A 66 -8.19 -3.33 1.18
C LEU A 66 -8.92 -2.35 0.25
N ALA A 67 -9.38 -1.21 0.79
CA ALA A 67 -10.10 -0.22 -0.01
C ALA A 67 -9.23 0.34 -1.14
N THR A 68 -7.95 0.62 -0.87
CA THR A 68 -7.00 1.10 -1.87
C THR A 68 -6.71 0.03 -2.92
N MET A 69 -6.52 -1.22 -2.50
CA MET A 69 -6.27 -2.35 -3.41
C MET A 69 -7.43 -2.54 -4.40
N MET A 70 -8.66 -2.62 -3.90
CA MET A 70 -9.84 -2.84 -4.73
C MET A 70 -10.03 -1.72 -5.74
N GLU A 71 -9.87 -0.49 -5.30
CA GLU A 71 -10.03 0.66 -6.21
C GLU A 71 -8.88 0.76 -7.21
N ALA A 72 -7.65 0.42 -6.83
CA ALA A 72 -6.52 0.35 -7.75
C ALA A 72 -6.76 -0.69 -8.86
N ILE A 73 -7.30 -1.86 -8.51
CA ILE A 73 -7.68 -2.90 -9.48
C ILE A 73 -8.75 -2.38 -10.44
N ASP A 74 -9.77 -1.70 -9.93
CA ASP A 74 -10.84 -1.10 -10.76
C ASP A 74 -10.30 -0.02 -11.71
N PHE A 75 -9.26 0.71 -11.33
CA PHE A 75 -8.53 1.63 -12.21
C PHE A 75 -7.59 0.94 -13.21
N GLY A 76 -7.47 -0.38 -13.17
CA GLY A 76 -6.59 -1.15 -14.02
C GLY A 76 -5.10 -1.08 -13.64
N CYS A 77 -4.81 -0.72 -12.38
CA CYS A 77 -3.44 -0.67 -11.86
C CYS A 77 -3.11 -2.00 -11.18
N PRO A 78 -2.11 -2.77 -11.67
CA PRO A 78 -1.68 -4.00 -11.00
C PRO A 78 -1.12 -3.70 -9.61
N VAL A 79 -1.40 -4.58 -8.65
CA VAL A 79 -1.04 -4.41 -7.25
C VAL A 79 -0.08 -5.51 -6.79
N ILE A 80 0.99 -5.14 -6.12
CA ILE A 80 1.82 -6.04 -5.33
C ILE A 80 1.44 -5.87 -3.86
N TYR A 81 0.90 -6.93 -3.26
CA TYR A 81 0.51 -6.97 -1.86
C TYR A 81 1.61 -7.66 -1.04
N LEU A 82 2.27 -6.90 -0.17
CA LEU A 82 3.35 -7.43 0.67
C LEU A 82 2.80 -7.92 2.00
N THR A 83 2.74 -9.23 2.17
CA THR A 83 2.10 -9.90 3.33
C THR A 83 2.75 -9.57 4.67
N ASP A 84 4.04 -9.29 4.69
CA ASP A 84 4.83 -8.95 5.88
C ASP A 84 5.02 -7.44 6.09
N ALA A 85 4.49 -6.62 5.19
CA ALA A 85 4.55 -5.16 5.25
C ALA A 85 3.16 -4.51 5.38
N VAL A 86 2.11 -5.31 5.56
CA VAL A 86 0.74 -4.87 5.83
C VAL A 86 0.32 -5.41 7.18
N SER A 87 -0.30 -4.58 8.01
CA SER A 87 -0.82 -5.02 9.31
C SER A 87 -2.29 -4.69 9.48
N GLY A 88 -3.02 -5.61 10.10
CA GLY A 88 -4.43 -5.53 10.44
C GLY A 88 -4.67 -5.44 11.94
N GLN A 89 -5.93 -5.54 12.35
CA GLN A 89 -6.29 -5.57 13.78
C GLN A 89 -5.99 -6.94 14.43
N SER A 90 -5.76 -7.99 13.63
CA SER A 90 -5.38 -9.33 14.08
C SER A 90 -4.77 -10.14 12.94
N ASP A 91 -3.97 -11.14 13.29
CA ASP A 91 -3.36 -12.08 12.34
C ASP A 91 -4.43 -12.77 11.45
N GLU A 92 -5.61 -13.06 12.03
CA GLU A 92 -6.72 -13.65 11.28
C GLU A 92 -7.22 -12.70 10.18
N LYS A 93 -7.38 -11.42 10.48
CA LYS A 93 -7.79 -10.41 9.49
C LYS A 93 -6.73 -10.19 8.43
N GLU A 94 -5.47 -10.14 8.80
CA GLU A 94 -4.35 -10.06 7.84
C GLU A 94 -4.39 -11.24 6.86
N ALA A 95 -4.55 -12.47 7.36
CA ALA A 95 -4.66 -13.65 6.53
C ALA A 95 -5.89 -13.63 5.62
N GLN A 96 -7.03 -13.14 6.11
CA GLN A 96 -8.24 -12.96 5.29
C GLN A 96 -8.02 -11.98 4.13
N ILE A 97 -7.37 -10.86 4.38
CA ILE A 97 -7.13 -9.86 3.34
C ILE A 97 -6.07 -10.35 2.34
N ALA A 98 -5.02 -11.03 2.79
CA ALA A 98 -4.06 -11.70 1.91
C ALA A 98 -4.77 -12.72 1.00
N SER A 99 -5.69 -13.52 1.52
CA SER A 99 -6.49 -14.46 0.73
C SER A 99 -7.40 -13.77 -0.29
N ILE A 100 -7.95 -12.60 0.05
CA ILE A 100 -8.70 -11.79 -0.92
C ILE A 100 -7.75 -11.32 -2.04
N ALA A 101 -6.57 -10.80 -1.70
CA ALA A 101 -5.57 -10.40 -2.69
C ALA A 101 -5.18 -11.56 -3.61
N GLU A 102 -4.96 -12.77 -3.07
CA GLU A 102 -4.67 -13.98 -3.83
C GLU A 102 -5.77 -14.34 -4.84
N SER A 103 -7.03 -14.02 -4.54
CA SER A 103 -8.16 -14.30 -5.44
C SER A 103 -8.09 -13.52 -6.76
N PHE A 104 -7.32 -12.44 -6.82
CA PHE A 104 -7.09 -11.62 -8.01
C PHE A 104 -5.77 -11.92 -8.72
N ALA A 105 -4.95 -12.83 -8.16
CA ALA A 105 -3.68 -13.23 -8.74
C ALA A 105 -3.88 -14.21 -9.94
N PRO A 106 -2.97 -14.24 -10.91
CA PRO A 106 -1.84 -13.31 -11.09
C PRO A 106 -2.19 -12.10 -11.97
N VAL A 107 -3.45 -11.93 -12.33
CA VAL A 107 -3.86 -10.94 -13.34
C VAL A 107 -3.81 -9.50 -12.79
N HIS A 108 -4.34 -9.31 -11.58
CA HIS A 108 -4.47 -7.99 -10.97
C HIS A 108 -3.59 -7.82 -9.74
N THR A 109 -3.19 -8.92 -9.10
CA THR A 109 -2.37 -8.89 -7.90
C THR A 109 -1.21 -9.88 -7.98
N ILE A 110 -0.12 -9.51 -7.29
CA ILE A 110 0.96 -10.40 -6.88
C ILE A 110 1.00 -10.36 -5.35
N VAL A 111 0.98 -11.51 -4.71
CA VAL A 111 1.02 -11.63 -3.24
C VAL A 111 2.34 -12.27 -2.86
N GLU A 112 3.19 -11.53 -2.14
CA GLU A 112 4.52 -11.98 -1.77
C GLU A 112 5.04 -11.30 -0.51
N THR A 113 6.23 -11.69 -0.06
CA THR A 113 6.93 -11.04 1.04
C THR A 113 7.82 -9.89 0.54
N SER A 114 8.12 -8.95 1.41
CA SER A 114 9.03 -7.84 1.11
C SER A 114 10.43 -8.31 0.72
N GLU A 115 10.95 -9.36 1.36
CA GLU A 115 12.24 -9.97 1.02
C GLU A 115 12.26 -10.46 -0.44
N ARG A 116 11.22 -11.17 -0.85
CA ARG A 116 11.13 -11.69 -2.21
C ARG A 116 11.02 -10.56 -3.24
N TYR A 117 10.16 -9.57 -2.97
CA TYR A 117 10.01 -8.41 -3.82
C TYR A 117 11.34 -7.67 -4.03
N ILE A 118 12.06 -7.37 -2.96
CA ILE A 118 13.35 -6.67 -3.02
C ILE A 118 14.37 -7.48 -3.83
N ALA A 119 14.45 -8.80 -3.60
CA ALA A 119 15.38 -9.66 -4.33
C ALA A 119 15.09 -9.73 -5.84
N GLU A 120 13.85 -9.62 -6.26
CA GLU A 120 13.45 -9.58 -7.67
C GLU A 120 13.76 -8.23 -8.32
N GLU A 121 13.52 -7.12 -7.60
CA GLU A 121 13.85 -5.78 -8.06
C GLU A 121 15.37 -5.57 -8.23
N GLU A 122 16.19 -6.06 -7.32
CA GLU A 122 17.66 -6.01 -7.43
C GLU A 122 18.17 -6.75 -8.66
N LYS A 123 17.62 -7.93 -8.96
CA LYS A 123 17.96 -8.68 -10.19
C LYS A 123 17.57 -7.92 -11.46
N THR A 124 16.44 -7.24 -11.43
CA THR A 124 15.92 -6.47 -12.56
C THR A 124 16.78 -5.24 -12.80
N CYS A 125 17.17 -4.54 -11.75
CA CYS A 125 18.07 -3.38 -11.81
C CYS A 125 19.44 -3.77 -12.39
N SER A 126 20.04 -4.84 -11.89
CA SER A 126 21.34 -5.36 -12.37
C SER A 126 21.32 -5.73 -13.86
N ARG A 127 20.19 -6.23 -14.39
CA ARG A 127 20.04 -6.54 -15.82
C ARG A 127 19.90 -5.28 -16.68
N ARG A 128 19.33 -4.21 -16.17
CA ARG A 128 19.19 -2.92 -16.88
C ARG A 128 20.53 -2.20 -17.03
N GLU A 129 21.43 -2.35 -16.04
CA GLU A 129 22.78 -1.74 -16.06
C GLU A 129 23.77 -2.45 -17.01
N GLN A 130 23.45 -3.68 -17.44
CA GLN A 130 24.30 -4.48 -18.35
C GLN A 130 23.93 -4.32 -19.84
N LYS A 131 22.95 -3.48 -20.16
CA LYS A 131 22.54 -3.16 -21.54
C LYS A 131 22.93 -1.75 -21.92
#